data_158955099b26aa3442adc9f8829b5ea7
#
_entry.id   158955099b26aa3442adc9f8829b5ea7
#
_cell.length_a   1.000
_cell.length_b   1.000
_cell.length_c   1.000
_cell.angle_alpha   90.00
_cell.angle_beta   90.00
_cell.angle_gamma   90.00
#
_symmetry.space_group_name_H-M   'P 1'
#
loop_
_entity.id
_entity.type
_entity.pdbx_description
1 polymer ?
#
loop_
_entity_poly.entity_id
_entity_poly.type
_entity_poly.pdbx_seq_one_letter_code
_entity_poly.pdbx_strand_id
1 'polypeptide(L)'
;MDQCIEIADEFLDEGIVTYVEDKNGKKQEYKAKDGKTDLKTVVLVNGNSASCSEILAGALKDNGCKLVGETTFGKGVIQSTAELKDGSALKLTIMQYFSPKGNAIQEKGITPDYEVKNPEGTETDKQLQKAESLF
;
A
#
# COMPACT_ATOMS: atom_id res chain seq x y z
N MET A 1 -10.35 -2.69 3.71
CA MET A 1 -10.03 -2.01 2.44
C MET A 1 -10.61 -0.61 2.40
N ASP A 2 -11.86 -0.42 2.76
CA ASP A 2 -12.56 0.87 2.68
C ASP A 2 -11.82 2.00 3.41
N GLN A 3 -11.39 1.78 4.65
CA GLN A 3 -10.63 2.77 5.42
C GLN A 3 -9.32 3.22 4.74
N CYS A 4 -8.58 2.31 4.09
CA CYS A 4 -7.36 2.73 3.41
C CYS A 4 -7.64 3.51 2.12
N ILE A 5 -8.78 3.25 1.47
CA ILE A 5 -9.25 4.05 0.32
C ILE A 5 -9.66 5.45 0.80
N GLU A 6 -10.41 5.54 1.89
CA GLU A 6 -10.82 6.82 2.50
C GLU A 6 -9.61 7.66 2.94
N ILE A 7 -8.59 7.02 3.55
CA ILE A 7 -7.36 7.73 3.91
C ILE A 7 -6.61 8.19 2.65
N ALA A 8 -6.53 7.34 1.61
CA ALA A 8 -5.89 7.73 0.36
C ALA A 8 -6.60 8.91 -0.30
N ASP A 9 -7.92 8.96 -0.23
CA ASP A 9 -8.79 10.02 -0.75
C ASP A 9 -8.41 11.41 -0.19
N GLU A 10 -8.01 11.49 1.09
CA GLU A 10 -7.57 12.74 1.74
C GLU A 10 -6.26 13.31 1.14
N PHE A 11 -5.46 12.48 0.49
CA PHE A 11 -4.14 12.86 -0.04
C PHE A 11 -4.07 12.87 -1.58
N LEU A 12 -5.10 12.36 -2.25
CA LEU A 12 -5.12 12.23 -3.70
C LEU A 12 -6.25 13.07 -4.29
N ASP A 13 -5.99 13.66 -5.45
CA ASP A 13 -7.05 14.16 -6.31
C ASP A 13 -7.79 13.02 -6.98
N GLU A 14 -8.79 13.34 -7.79
CA GLU A 14 -9.53 12.37 -8.58
C GLU A 14 -8.59 11.39 -9.31
N GLY A 15 -8.83 10.10 -9.16
CA GLY A 15 -8.05 9.06 -9.82
C GLY A 15 -8.14 7.70 -9.15
N ILE A 16 -7.37 6.75 -9.69
CA ILE A 16 -7.33 5.39 -9.16
C ILE A 16 -6.44 5.35 -7.91
N VAL A 17 -6.96 4.79 -6.82
CA VAL A 17 -6.20 4.45 -5.61
C VAL A 17 -5.57 3.07 -5.74
N THR A 18 -6.33 2.11 -6.20
CA THR A 18 -5.90 0.73 -6.48
C THR A 18 -6.92 0.06 -7.38
N TYR A 19 -6.52 -1.00 -8.03
CA TYR A 19 -7.48 -1.92 -8.63
C TYR A 19 -7.18 -3.36 -8.22
N VAL A 20 -8.20 -4.19 -8.25
CA VAL A 20 -8.10 -5.61 -8.01
C VAL A 20 -8.42 -6.40 -9.27
N GLU A 21 -7.83 -7.56 -9.42
CA GLU A 21 -8.04 -8.44 -10.55
C GLU A 21 -8.29 -9.87 -10.06
N ASP A 22 -9.33 -10.52 -10.58
CA ASP A 22 -9.63 -11.92 -10.30
C ASP A 22 -8.83 -12.85 -11.24
N LYS A 23 -8.93 -14.14 -11.00
CA LYS A 23 -8.26 -15.18 -11.82
C LYS A 23 -8.67 -15.20 -13.31
N ASN A 24 -9.75 -14.53 -13.67
CA ASN A 24 -10.26 -14.45 -15.06
C ASN A 24 -9.86 -13.13 -15.73
N GLY A 25 -9.08 -12.28 -15.04
CA GLY A 25 -8.67 -10.97 -15.54
C GLY A 25 -9.73 -9.88 -15.38
N LYS A 26 -10.81 -10.14 -14.64
CA LYS A 26 -11.83 -9.12 -14.36
C LYS A 26 -11.30 -8.13 -13.32
N LYS A 27 -11.27 -6.85 -13.72
CA LYS A 27 -10.78 -5.75 -12.89
C LYS A 27 -11.91 -4.99 -12.20
N GLN A 28 -11.63 -4.53 -10.99
CA GLN A 28 -12.44 -3.57 -10.25
C GLN A 28 -11.53 -2.46 -9.74
N GLU A 29 -11.86 -1.22 -10.05
CA GLU A 29 -11.13 -0.03 -9.63
C GLU A 29 -11.73 0.58 -8.37
N TYR A 30 -10.86 1.08 -7.50
CA TYR A 30 -11.19 1.91 -6.35
C TYR A 30 -10.58 3.29 -6.58
N LYS A 31 -11.41 4.32 -6.47
CA LYS A 31 -11.04 5.68 -6.87
C LYS A 31 -11.13 6.65 -5.70
N ALA A 32 -10.24 7.63 -5.70
CA ALA A 32 -10.35 8.84 -4.93
C ALA A 32 -11.31 9.81 -5.61
N LYS A 33 -11.91 10.68 -4.80
CA LYS A 33 -12.74 11.80 -5.21
C LYS A 33 -11.85 13.04 -5.34
N ASP A 34 -12.40 14.10 -5.90
CA ASP A 34 -11.75 15.41 -5.95
C ASP A 34 -11.67 16.04 -4.54
N GLY A 35 -10.56 16.66 -4.23
CA GLY A 35 -10.42 17.45 -2.99
C GLY A 35 -9.33 17.03 -2.01
N LYS A 36 -8.12 16.72 -2.48
CA LYS A 36 -6.99 16.38 -1.62
C LYS A 36 -6.55 17.50 -0.68
N THR A 37 -5.87 17.11 0.40
CA THR A 37 -5.11 18.05 1.25
C THR A 37 -3.89 18.63 0.51
N ASP A 38 -3.58 19.90 0.78
CA ASP A 38 -2.36 20.57 0.28
C ASP A 38 -1.12 20.32 1.17
N LEU A 39 -1.25 19.48 2.20
CA LEU A 39 -0.15 19.17 3.09
C LEU A 39 0.98 18.42 2.35
N LYS A 40 2.20 18.94 2.46
CA LYS A 40 3.38 18.23 1.98
C LYS A 40 3.55 16.93 2.75
N THR A 41 3.64 15.82 2.04
CA THR A 41 3.58 14.49 2.63
C THR A 41 4.76 13.64 2.20
N VAL A 42 5.41 13.00 3.16
CA VAL A 42 6.42 11.94 2.96
C VAL A 42 5.97 10.70 3.72
N VAL A 43 6.08 9.54 3.10
CA VAL A 43 5.57 8.27 3.65
C VAL A 43 6.75 7.42 4.15
N LEU A 44 6.67 6.99 5.41
CA LEU A 44 7.63 6.04 5.98
C LEU A 44 7.10 4.61 5.83
N VAL A 45 7.95 3.72 5.30
CA VAL A 45 7.61 2.31 5.09
C VAL A 45 8.76 1.39 5.52
N ASN A 46 8.43 0.15 5.88
CA ASN A 46 9.42 -0.89 6.14
C ASN A 46 8.88 -2.28 5.81
N GLY A 47 9.69 -3.33 6.03
CA GLY A 47 9.31 -4.71 5.76
C GLY A 47 8.10 -5.25 6.52
N ASN A 48 7.59 -4.52 7.53
CA ASN A 48 6.35 -4.85 8.25
C ASN A 48 5.13 -4.11 7.69
N SER A 49 5.33 -3.16 6.77
CA SER A 49 4.24 -2.50 6.07
C SER A 49 3.60 -3.47 5.08
N ALA A 50 2.37 -3.89 5.31
CA ALA A 50 1.72 -4.95 4.55
C ALA A 50 0.26 -4.64 4.20
N SER A 51 -0.26 -5.29 3.14
CA SER A 51 -1.70 -5.28 2.78
C SER A 51 -2.24 -3.86 2.55
N CYS A 52 -3.19 -3.39 3.35
CA CYS A 52 -3.77 -2.05 3.22
C CYS A 52 -2.72 -0.93 3.30
N SER A 53 -1.64 -1.11 4.10
CA SER A 53 -0.52 -0.16 4.12
C SER A 53 0.19 -0.07 2.78
N GLU A 54 0.25 -1.18 2.03
CA GLU A 54 0.86 -1.22 0.70
C GLU A 54 -0.07 -0.61 -0.37
N ILE A 55 -1.39 -0.77 -0.23
CA ILE A 55 -2.35 -0.07 -1.09
C ILE A 55 -2.17 1.44 -0.93
N LEU A 56 -2.15 1.93 0.31
CA LEU A 56 -1.97 3.36 0.61
C LEU A 56 -0.60 3.87 0.12
N ALA A 57 0.48 3.19 0.48
CA ALA A 57 1.83 3.58 0.07
C ALA A 57 2.00 3.59 -1.46
N GLY A 58 1.46 2.58 -2.15
CA GLY A 58 1.49 2.48 -3.60
C GLY A 58 0.69 3.59 -4.28
N ALA A 59 -0.49 3.90 -3.75
CA ALA A 59 -1.33 4.98 -4.23
C ALA A 59 -0.61 6.33 -4.10
N LEU A 60 -0.08 6.64 -2.93
CA LEU A 60 0.65 7.88 -2.66
C LEU A 60 1.92 8.00 -3.50
N LYS A 61 2.71 6.93 -3.61
CA LYS A 61 3.92 6.90 -4.45
C LYS A 61 3.61 7.17 -5.91
N ASP A 62 2.65 6.47 -6.48
CA ASP A 62 2.28 6.60 -7.89
C ASP A 62 1.72 7.99 -8.22
N ASN A 63 1.23 8.72 -7.22
CA ASN A 63 0.77 10.11 -7.31
C ASN A 63 1.82 11.16 -6.84
N GLY A 64 3.08 10.76 -6.68
CA GLY A 64 4.21 11.67 -6.53
C GLY A 64 4.70 11.92 -5.10
N CYS A 65 4.05 11.35 -4.07
CA CYS A 65 4.58 11.36 -2.71
C CYS A 65 5.89 10.57 -2.64
N LYS A 66 6.83 11.05 -1.84
CA LYS A 66 8.09 10.34 -1.61
C LYS A 66 7.96 9.31 -0.52
N LEU A 67 8.49 8.11 -0.78
CA LEU A 67 8.59 7.04 0.19
C LEU A 67 10.03 6.94 0.71
N VAL A 68 10.18 6.82 2.02
CA VAL A 68 11.46 6.62 2.72
C VAL A 68 11.37 5.37 3.58
N GLY A 69 12.40 4.56 3.59
CA GLY A 69 12.50 3.39 4.47
C GLY A 69 13.00 2.14 3.77
N GLU A 70 12.33 1.04 3.95
CA GLU A 70 12.68 -0.26 3.36
C GLU A 70 11.54 -0.79 2.51
N THR A 71 11.85 -1.70 1.58
CA THR A 71 10.84 -2.39 0.76
C THR A 71 9.79 -3.04 1.65
N THR A 72 8.52 -2.84 1.32
CA THR A 72 7.38 -3.35 2.09
C THR A 72 7.25 -4.87 1.98
N PHE A 73 6.34 -5.46 2.76
CA PHE A 73 6.19 -6.91 2.91
C PHE A 73 5.87 -7.67 1.62
N GLY A 74 5.02 -7.11 0.77
CA GLY A 74 4.59 -7.76 -0.48
C GLY A 74 3.36 -8.66 -0.35
N LYS A 75 2.37 -8.27 0.47
CA LYS A 75 1.08 -8.96 0.55
C LYS A 75 0.06 -8.30 -0.37
N GLY A 76 0.06 -8.66 -1.65
CA GLY A 76 -0.77 -8.10 -2.70
C GLY A 76 -2.00 -8.91 -3.08
N VAL A 77 -2.58 -9.71 -2.15
CA VAL A 77 -3.72 -10.59 -2.43
C VAL A 77 -4.88 -10.37 -1.49
N ILE A 78 -6.09 -10.62 -2.00
CA ILE A 78 -7.32 -10.68 -1.23
C ILE A 78 -7.69 -12.14 -1.02
N GLN A 79 -7.94 -12.51 0.24
CA GLN A 79 -8.35 -13.85 0.63
C GLN A 79 -9.77 -13.85 1.19
N SER A 80 -10.53 -14.88 0.86
CA SER A 80 -11.84 -15.13 1.43
C SER A 80 -11.82 -16.46 2.18
N THR A 81 -12.59 -16.53 3.26
CA THR A 81 -12.78 -17.74 4.05
C THR A 81 -14.20 -18.26 3.81
N ALA A 82 -14.29 -19.50 3.38
CA ALA A 82 -15.55 -20.23 3.23
C ALA A 82 -15.67 -21.28 4.34
N GLU A 83 -16.72 -21.21 5.13
CA GLU A 83 -17.04 -22.23 6.13
C GLU A 83 -17.70 -23.43 5.48
N LEU A 84 -17.31 -24.63 5.87
CA LEU A 84 -17.82 -25.90 5.37
C LEU A 84 -18.87 -26.47 6.35
N LYS A 85 -19.69 -27.41 5.87
CA LYS A 85 -20.81 -27.97 6.63
C LYS A 85 -20.39 -28.72 7.90
N ASP A 86 -19.16 -29.18 7.96
CA ASP A 86 -18.57 -29.91 9.10
C ASP A 86 -17.91 -28.98 10.15
N GLY A 87 -18.02 -27.65 9.95
CA GLY A 87 -17.42 -26.64 10.84
C GLY A 87 -15.97 -26.32 10.52
N SER A 88 -15.37 -26.97 9.53
CA SER A 88 -14.05 -26.57 9.03
C SER A 88 -14.15 -25.34 8.11
N ALA A 89 -13.01 -24.70 7.81
CA ALA A 89 -12.99 -23.53 6.95
C ALA A 89 -11.87 -23.62 5.92
N LEU A 90 -12.14 -23.09 4.73
CA LEU A 90 -11.21 -23.03 3.62
C LEU A 90 -10.89 -21.55 3.33
N LYS A 91 -9.62 -21.17 3.43
CA LYS A 91 -9.14 -19.83 3.09
C LYS A 91 -8.51 -19.85 1.72
N LEU A 92 -9.06 -19.07 0.79
CA LEU A 92 -8.65 -19.02 -0.60
C LEU A 92 -8.25 -17.61 -1.02
N THR A 93 -7.19 -17.51 -1.81
CA THR A 93 -6.89 -16.27 -2.56
C THR A 93 -7.87 -16.16 -3.72
N ILE A 94 -8.58 -15.03 -3.77
CA ILE A 94 -9.63 -14.80 -4.76
C ILE A 94 -9.30 -13.67 -5.74
N MET A 95 -8.49 -12.68 -5.34
CA MET A 95 -8.07 -11.55 -6.15
C MET A 95 -6.66 -11.12 -5.80
N GLN A 96 -6.04 -10.39 -6.72
CA GLN A 96 -4.78 -9.68 -6.50
C GLN A 96 -5.03 -8.18 -6.67
N TYR A 97 -4.33 -7.34 -5.89
CA TYR A 97 -4.40 -5.89 -6.06
C TYR A 97 -3.09 -5.32 -6.58
N PHE A 98 -3.22 -4.17 -7.23
CA PHE A 98 -2.16 -3.48 -7.96
C PHE A 98 -2.14 -2.00 -7.59
N SER A 99 -0.98 -1.37 -7.71
CA SER A 99 -0.88 0.07 -7.60
C SER A 99 -1.64 0.78 -8.75
N PRO A 100 -1.93 2.08 -8.64
CA PRO A 100 -2.58 2.83 -9.72
C PRO A 100 -1.92 2.65 -11.09
N LYS A 101 -0.59 2.62 -11.14
CA LYS A 101 0.20 2.43 -12.38
C LYS A 101 0.33 0.98 -12.83
N GLY A 102 -0.33 0.05 -12.17
CA GLY A 102 -0.35 -1.35 -12.57
C GLY A 102 0.78 -2.22 -12.02
N ASN A 103 1.53 -1.73 -11.05
CA ASN A 103 2.58 -2.53 -10.43
C ASN A 103 1.99 -3.58 -9.49
N ALA A 104 2.36 -4.85 -9.70
CA ALA A 104 1.99 -5.94 -8.81
C ALA A 104 2.75 -5.81 -7.48
N ILE A 105 2.01 -5.93 -6.37
CA ILE A 105 2.55 -5.82 -5.01
C ILE A 105 2.88 -7.20 -4.45
N GLN A 106 2.14 -8.24 -4.86
CA GLN A 106 2.33 -9.60 -4.36
C GLN A 106 3.76 -10.09 -4.57
N GLU A 107 4.41 -10.52 -3.47
CA GLU A 107 5.79 -11.03 -3.40
C GLU A 107 6.90 -10.05 -3.80
N LYS A 108 6.53 -8.81 -4.17
CA LYS A 108 7.48 -7.78 -4.56
C LYS A 108 7.58 -6.66 -3.53
N GLY A 109 6.45 -6.32 -2.90
CA GLY A 109 6.34 -5.12 -2.08
C GLY A 109 6.45 -3.84 -2.89
N ILE A 110 6.59 -2.74 -2.18
CA ILE A 110 6.81 -1.41 -2.74
C ILE A 110 8.18 -0.95 -2.28
N THR A 111 9.08 -0.77 -3.22
CA THR A 111 10.42 -0.22 -2.94
C THR A 111 10.30 1.29 -2.71
N PRO A 112 10.85 1.86 -1.63
CA PRO A 112 10.81 3.30 -1.38
C PRO A 112 11.68 4.08 -2.39
N ASP A 113 11.45 5.40 -2.50
CA ASP A 113 12.30 6.29 -3.31
C ASP A 113 13.68 6.48 -2.66
N TYR A 114 13.72 6.43 -1.33
CA TYR A 114 14.94 6.54 -0.54
C TYR A 114 15.06 5.33 0.39
N GLU A 115 15.92 4.40 0.03
CA GLU A 115 16.21 3.24 0.89
C GLU A 115 17.05 3.66 2.09
N VAL A 116 16.48 3.55 3.28
CA VAL A 116 17.12 3.88 4.55
C VAL A 116 16.76 2.82 5.59
N LYS A 117 17.78 2.21 6.19
CA LYS A 117 17.62 1.29 7.33
C LYS A 117 17.93 2.00 8.64
N ASN A 118 17.09 1.76 9.64
CA ASN A 118 17.42 2.14 11.00
C ASN A 118 18.46 1.17 11.59
N PRO A 119 19.51 1.67 12.27
CA PRO A 119 20.47 0.82 12.92
C PRO A 119 19.82 0.03 14.06
N GLU A 120 20.12 -1.25 14.16
CA GLU A 120 19.67 -2.07 15.29
C GLU A 120 20.26 -1.59 16.62
N GLY A 121 19.45 -1.62 17.68
CA GLY A 121 19.90 -1.30 19.05
C GLY A 121 20.24 0.17 19.30
N THR A 122 19.81 1.09 18.44
CA THR A 122 19.97 2.54 18.64
C THR A 122 18.63 3.24 18.71
N GLU A 123 18.57 4.38 19.42
CA GLU A 123 17.39 5.27 19.43
C GLU A 123 17.33 6.19 18.20
N THR A 124 18.31 6.11 17.30
CA THR A 124 18.40 6.99 16.14
C THR A 124 17.46 6.53 15.03
N ASP A 125 16.45 7.33 14.73
CA ASP A 125 15.56 7.09 13.59
C ASP A 125 16.08 7.81 12.33
N LYS A 126 16.90 7.10 11.55
CA LYS A 126 17.45 7.62 10.29
C LYS A 126 16.38 7.77 9.21
N GLN A 127 15.32 6.95 9.25
CA GLN A 127 14.22 7.04 8.31
C GLN A 127 13.46 8.35 8.52
N LEU A 128 13.13 8.67 9.78
CA LEU A 128 12.49 9.94 10.11
C LEU A 128 13.39 11.13 9.75
N GLN A 129 14.68 11.10 10.13
CA GLN A 129 15.63 12.17 9.78
C GLN A 129 15.71 12.40 8.27
N LYS A 130 15.71 11.31 7.48
CA LYS A 130 15.68 11.41 6.01
C LYS A 130 14.38 12.02 5.53
N ALA A 131 13.25 11.60 6.05
CA ALA A 131 11.94 12.15 5.69
C ALA A 131 11.86 13.65 5.98
N GLU A 132 12.27 14.10 7.19
CA GLU A 132 12.35 15.51 7.56
C GLU A 132 13.23 16.34 6.62
N SER A 133 14.32 15.76 6.13
CA SER A 133 15.21 16.45 5.17
C SER A 133 14.61 16.70 3.79
N LEU A 134 13.42 16.15 3.51
CA LEU A 134 12.70 16.31 2.23
C LEU A 134 11.64 17.43 2.29
N PHE A 135 11.41 18.03 3.46
CA PHE A 135 10.54 19.19 3.64
C PHE A 135 11.36 20.48 3.49
#